data_379489af3d32ac929096ceee290a07cf
#
_entry.id   379489af3d32ac929096ceee290a07cf
#
_cell.length_a   1.000
_cell.length_b   1.000
_cell.length_c   1.000
_cell.angle_alpha   90.00
_cell.angle_beta   90.00
_cell.angle_gamma   90.00
#
_symmetry.space_group_name_H-M   'P 1'
#
loop_
_entity.id
_entity.type
_entity.pdbx_description
1 polymer ?
#
loop_
_entity_poly.entity_id
_entity_poly.type
_entity_poly.pdbx_seq_one_letter_code
_entity_poly.pdbx_strand_id
1 'polypeptide(L)'
;ALHGITANGGAMTAPARLMAERGWRLLCPDMRGHGESPRGDADFSFDALLADIAAAVPPEPDLLIGHSFGGTLAQLAVLRGVLRPKALLLEDPVSHFADKATPKAMLDWDEANLPHGIEGLQALNPLWSRRDAAWKLLSMEQVAFDDARAIFSGNAPWDLRPEAKAIAARQPTLWLLPEASRFVPDEDVARLRAEVGEAAVLVVPGVGHSIHRDVTARFVEIALTLAEKAAG
;
A
#
# COMPACT_ATOMS: atom_id res chain seq x y z
N ALA A 1 5.62 2.71 6.67
CA ALA A 1 4.76 1.98 5.73
C ALA A 1 3.31 2.44 5.86
N LEU A 2 2.60 2.57 4.73
CA LEU A 2 1.18 2.90 4.62
C LEU A 2 0.42 1.68 4.11
N HIS A 3 -0.56 1.22 4.87
CA HIS A 3 -1.31 -0.01 4.58
C HIS A 3 -2.44 0.18 3.55
N GLY A 4 -2.97 -0.94 3.01
CA GLY A 4 -4.11 -0.95 2.09
C GLY A 4 -5.45 -0.70 2.78
N ILE A 5 -6.51 -0.47 2.00
CA ILE A 5 -7.82 0.02 2.47
C ILE A 5 -8.50 -0.89 3.51
N THR A 6 -8.45 -2.15 3.46
CA THR A 6 -9.04 -3.06 4.46
C THR A 6 -7.98 -3.73 5.33
N ALA A 7 -6.91 -2.98 5.63
CA ALA A 7 -5.81 -3.43 6.46
C ALA A 7 -5.59 -2.47 7.65
N ASN A 8 -4.59 -2.75 8.46
CA ASN A 8 -4.07 -1.88 9.51
C ASN A 8 -2.54 -2.01 9.56
N GLY A 9 -1.87 -1.29 10.44
CA GLY A 9 -0.41 -1.36 10.60
C GLY A 9 0.12 -2.74 10.90
N GLY A 10 -0.69 -3.61 11.51
CA GLY A 10 -0.36 -5.01 11.77
C GLY A 10 -0.07 -5.84 10.51
N ALA A 11 -0.53 -5.40 9.33
CA ALA A 11 -0.19 -6.02 8.05
C ALA A 11 1.33 -6.09 7.81
N MET A 12 2.07 -5.14 8.32
CA MET A 12 3.52 -5.04 8.17
C MET A 12 4.33 -5.70 9.30
N THR A 13 3.68 -6.46 10.20
CA THR A 13 4.36 -7.07 11.37
C THR A 13 5.47 -8.04 10.96
N ALA A 14 5.25 -8.87 9.96
CA ALA A 14 6.27 -9.82 9.50
C ALA A 14 7.46 -9.12 8.80
N PRO A 15 7.25 -8.21 7.84
CA PRO A 15 8.34 -7.37 7.31
C PRO A 15 9.06 -6.57 8.39
N ALA A 16 8.31 -5.92 9.31
CA ALA A 16 8.90 -5.10 10.37
C ALA A 16 9.88 -5.89 11.25
N ARG A 17 9.53 -7.13 11.60
CA ARG A 17 10.42 -8.00 12.37
C ARG A 17 11.73 -8.28 11.63
N LEU A 18 11.67 -8.66 10.35
CA LEU A 18 12.87 -8.95 9.56
C LEU A 18 13.71 -7.69 9.28
N MET A 19 13.07 -6.53 9.15
CA MET A 19 13.77 -5.25 9.03
C MET A 19 14.45 -4.86 10.34
N ALA A 20 13.81 -5.11 11.50
CA ALA A 20 14.38 -4.85 12.81
C ALA A 20 15.63 -5.69 13.08
N GLU A 21 15.67 -6.96 12.63
CA GLU A 21 16.86 -7.81 12.69
C GLU A 21 18.06 -7.23 11.91
N ARG A 22 17.80 -6.29 11.00
CA ARG A 22 18.79 -5.56 10.20
C ARG A 22 19.01 -4.11 10.65
N GLY A 23 18.53 -3.75 11.84
CA GLY A 23 18.72 -2.42 12.45
C GLY A 23 17.73 -1.35 11.96
N TRP A 24 16.69 -1.71 11.21
CA TRP A 24 15.67 -0.78 10.74
C TRP A 24 14.48 -0.70 11.70
N ARG A 25 13.93 0.49 11.83
CA ARG A 25 12.65 0.72 12.52
C ARG A 25 11.58 1.01 11.48
N LEU A 26 10.52 0.19 11.43
CA LEU A 26 9.36 0.41 10.58
C LEU A 26 8.22 1.03 11.38
N LEU A 27 7.76 2.21 10.96
CA LEU A 27 6.55 2.86 11.47
C LEU A 27 5.38 2.50 10.55
N CYS A 28 4.30 2.00 11.13
CA CYS A 28 3.12 1.59 10.39
C CYS A 28 1.88 2.19 11.06
N PRO A 29 1.58 3.48 10.83
CA PRO A 29 0.40 4.09 11.41
C PRO A 29 -0.87 3.46 10.83
N ASP A 30 -1.88 3.29 11.66
CA ASP A 30 -3.23 3.01 11.18
C ASP A 30 -3.80 4.31 10.59
N MET A 31 -4.35 4.24 9.38
CA MET A 31 -5.05 5.38 8.80
C MET A 31 -6.35 5.65 9.57
N ARG A 32 -6.86 6.89 9.55
CA ARG A 32 -8.16 7.20 10.18
C ARG A 32 -9.23 6.22 9.73
N GLY A 33 -10.09 5.77 10.65
CA GLY A 33 -11.11 4.77 10.40
C GLY A 33 -10.61 3.33 10.26
N HIS A 34 -9.30 3.08 10.51
CA HIS A 34 -8.70 1.75 10.48
C HIS A 34 -7.99 1.45 11.80
N GLY A 35 -7.90 0.16 12.13
CA GLY A 35 -7.17 -0.30 13.30
C GLY A 35 -7.63 0.37 14.60
N GLU A 36 -6.68 0.93 15.33
CA GLU A 36 -6.95 1.66 16.57
C GLU A 36 -7.04 3.19 16.37
N SER A 37 -6.86 3.67 15.13
CA SER A 37 -6.96 5.09 14.83
C SER A 37 -8.41 5.57 14.83
N PRO A 38 -8.69 6.74 15.45
CA PRO A 38 -10.03 7.29 15.48
C PRO A 38 -10.51 7.67 14.07
N ARG A 39 -11.83 7.73 13.90
CA ARG A 39 -12.47 8.20 12.66
C ARG A 39 -12.32 9.70 12.43
N GLY A 40 -11.90 10.42 13.46
CA GLY A 40 -11.82 11.87 13.43
C GLY A 40 -13.22 12.52 13.30
N ASP A 41 -13.28 13.56 12.49
CA ASP A 41 -14.50 14.27 12.08
C ASP A 41 -15.23 13.62 10.89
N ALA A 42 -14.85 12.40 10.52
CA ALA A 42 -15.30 11.67 9.34
C ALA A 42 -15.01 12.37 7.98
N ASP A 43 -14.06 13.30 7.96
CA ASP A 43 -13.46 13.79 6.70
C ASP A 43 -12.42 12.78 6.21
N PHE A 44 -12.76 12.05 5.17
CA PHE A 44 -11.88 11.06 4.52
C PHE A 44 -11.28 11.57 3.21
N SER A 45 -11.24 12.89 3.00
CA SER A 45 -10.59 13.49 1.83
C SER A 45 -9.09 13.16 1.81
N PHE A 46 -8.48 13.18 0.64
CA PHE A 46 -7.02 13.03 0.51
C PHE A 46 -6.27 14.08 1.34
N ASP A 47 -6.80 15.29 1.48
CA ASP A 47 -6.17 16.34 2.27
C ASP A 47 -6.14 15.97 3.76
N ALA A 48 -7.24 15.46 4.29
CA ALA A 48 -7.33 15.01 5.67
C ALA A 48 -6.43 13.77 5.93
N LEU A 49 -6.45 12.79 5.03
CA LEU A 49 -5.58 11.60 5.13
C LEU A 49 -4.08 11.97 5.08
N LEU A 50 -3.71 12.93 4.23
CA LEU A 50 -2.33 13.40 4.14
C LEU A 50 -1.91 14.23 5.37
N ALA A 51 -2.84 14.97 5.97
CA ALA A 51 -2.57 15.68 7.23
C ALA A 51 -2.27 14.69 8.37
N ASP A 52 -3.01 13.58 8.46
CA ASP A 52 -2.72 12.53 9.45
C ASP A 52 -1.35 11.88 9.20
N ILE A 53 -1.03 11.61 7.96
CA ILE A 53 0.29 11.05 7.58
C ILE A 53 1.40 12.02 7.99
N ALA A 54 1.24 13.33 7.73
CA ALA A 54 2.20 14.35 8.12
C ALA A 54 2.41 14.44 9.65
N ALA A 55 1.36 14.15 10.42
CA ALA A 55 1.43 14.14 11.89
C ALA A 55 2.06 12.85 12.44
N ALA A 56 1.89 11.71 11.75
CA ALA A 56 2.31 10.39 12.24
C ALA A 56 3.67 9.92 11.72
N VAL A 57 4.14 10.46 10.59
CA VAL A 57 5.34 9.99 9.88
C VAL A 57 6.38 11.12 9.83
N PRO A 58 7.67 10.84 10.10
CA PRO A 58 8.74 11.82 9.87
C PRO A 58 8.71 12.34 8.43
N PRO A 59 8.97 13.65 8.20
CA PRO A 59 8.83 14.24 6.86
C PRO A 59 9.84 13.70 5.84
N GLU A 60 10.97 13.16 6.29
CA GLU A 60 12.05 12.62 5.46
C GLU A 60 12.44 11.21 5.91
N PRO A 61 11.57 10.21 5.72
CA PRO A 61 11.93 8.83 6.05
C PRO A 61 12.98 8.29 5.06
N ASP A 62 13.86 7.39 5.53
CA ASP A 62 14.85 6.75 4.64
C ASP A 62 14.16 5.91 3.55
N LEU A 63 13.04 5.29 3.90
CA LEU A 63 12.21 4.52 2.98
C LEU A 63 10.73 4.76 3.28
N LEU A 64 9.94 5.11 2.28
CA LEU A 64 8.48 5.09 2.34
C LEU A 64 7.96 3.87 1.57
N ILE A 65 7.15 3.06 2.23
CA ILE A 65 6.48 1.91 1.62
C ILE A 65 4.98 2.22 1.55
N GLY A 66 4.37 2.06 0.38
CA GLY A 66 2.92 2.18 0.22
C GLY A 66 2.34 0.94 -0.45
N HIS A 67 1.44 0.23 0.23
CA HIS A 67 0.74 -0.93 -0.31
C HIS A 67 -0.68 -0.57 -0.73
N SER A 68 -1.09 -0.95 -1.95
CA SER A 68 -2.47 -0.78 -2.40
C SER A 68 -2.92 0.69 -2.30
N PHE A 69 -3.98 0.99 -1.56
CA PHE A 69 -4.42 2.37 -1.26
C PHE A 69 -3.36 3.18 -0.50
N GLY A 70 -2.59 2.57 0.38
CA GLY A 70 -1.41 3.21 0.98
C GLY A 70 -0.38 3.63 -0.06
N GLY A 71 -0.32 2.94 -1.21
CA GLY A 71 0.46 3.34 -2.38
C GLY A 71 -0.09 4.60 -3.06
N THR A 72 -1.43 4.77 -3.13
CA THR A 72 -2.07 6.02 -3.56
C THR A 72 -1.63 7.19 -2.67
N LEU A 73 -1.74 7.00 -1.35
CA LEU A 73 -1.38 8.03 -0.37
C LEU A 73 0.12 8.35 -0.38
N ALA A 74 0.98 7.35 -0.55
CA ALA A 74 2.42 7.55 -0.67
C ALA A 74 2.79 8.39 -1.92
N GLN A 75 2.16 8.10 -3.06
CA GLN A 75 2.32 8.89 -4.29
C GLN A 75 1.86 10.34 -4.08
N LEU A 76 0.68 10.56 -3.52
CA LEU A 76 0.16 11.88 -3.22
C LEU A 76 1.02 12.63 -2.20
N ALA A 77 1.50 11.96 -1.15
CA ALA A 77 2.36 12.57 -0.15
C ALA A 77 3.66 13.11 -0.75
N VAL A 78 4.26 12.35 -1.67
CA VAL A 78 5.44 12.79 -2.44
C VAL A 78 5.10 13.93 -3.39
N LEU A 79 4.05 13.79 -4.20
CA LEU A 79 3.66 14.81 -5.19
C LEU A 79 3.34 16.16 -4.54
N ARG A 80 2.65 16.16 -3.42
CA ARG A 80 2.26 17.36 -2.67
C ARG A 80 3.35 17.88 -1.72
N GLY A 81 4.51 17.19 -1.65
CA GLY A 81 5.63 17.58 -0.78
C GLY A 81 5.38 17.38 0.71
N VAL A 82 4.37 16.59 1.08
CA VAL A 82 4.05 16.23 2.47
C VAL A 82 5.16 15.36 3.06
N LEU A 83 5.64 14.38 2.27
CA LEU A 83 6.80 13.57 2.60
C LEU A 83 7.87 13.69 1.51
N ARG A 84 9.13 13.64 1.92
CA ARG A 84 10.31 13.63 1.05
C ARG A 84 11.19 12.42 1.41
N PRO A 85 10.73 11.19 1.12
CA PRO A 85 11.49 9.98 1.42
C PRO A 85 12.78 9.94 0.59
N LYS A 86 13.84 9.32 1.13
CA LYS A 86 15.05 9.05 0.33
C LYS A 86 14.80 7.97 -0.73
N ALA A 87 13.90 7.02 -0.44
CA ALA A 87 13.45 5.99 -1.38
C ALA A 87 11.94 5.73 -1.23
N LEU A 88 11.28 5.31 -2.32
CA LEU A 88 9.86 5.00 -2.37
C LEU A 88 9.63 3.60 -2.94
N LEU A 89 8.98 2.73 -2.18
CA LEU A 89 8.51 1.41 -2.61
C LEU A 89 6.98 1.41 -2.72
N LEU A 90 6.47 1.21 -3.91
CA LEU A 90 5.04 1.13 -4.20
C LEU A 90 4.66 -0.32 -4.50
N GLU A 91 4.03 -0.98 -3.55
CA GLU A 91 3.58 -2.36 -3.66
C GLU A 91 2.15 -2.39 -4.18
N ASP A 92 1.98 -2.85 -5.42
CA ASP A 92 0.71 -2.95 -6.14
C ASP A 92 -0.24 -1.77 -5.88
N PRO A 93 0.21 -0.53 -6.18
CA PRO A 93 -0.50 0.68 -5.79
C PRO A 93 -1.79 0.87 -6.59
N VAL A 94 -2.82 1.40 -5.95
CA VAL A 94 -4.06 1.81 -6.61
C VAL A 94 -3.87 3.21 -7.20
N SER A 95 -3.20 3.28 -8.34
CA SER A 95 -2.88 4.56 -8.98
C SER A 95 -4.05 5.20 -9.74
N HIS A 96 -5.13 4.46 -9.97
CA HIS A 96 -6.25 4.93 -10.78
C HIS A 96 -7.59 4.32 -10.38
N PHE A 97 -8.61 5.16 -10.30
CA PHE A 97 -10.02 4.79 -10.41
C PHE A 97 -10.75 5.79 -11.32
N ALA A 98 -11.37 5.28 -12.39
CA ALA A 98 -12.05 6.09 -13.38
C ALA A 98 -13.39 6.65 -12.89
N ASP A 99 -14.03 6.03 -11.90
CA ASP A 99 -15.36 6.35 -11.40
C ASP A 99 -15.51 6.04 -9.91
N LYS A 100 -16.65 6.38 -9.34
CA LYS A 100 -16.99 6.10 -7.93
C LYS A 100 -17.67 4.74 -7.71
N ALA A 101 -18.16 4.10 -8.76
CA ALA A 101 -18.94 2.86 -8.66
C ALA A 101 -18.03 1.65 -8.52
N THR A 102 -16.92 1.61 -9.26
CA THR A 102 -15.96 0.51 -9.25
C THR A 102 -15.37 0.23 -7.85
N PRO A 103 -14.80 1.22 -7.13
CA PRO A 103 -14.28 0.96 -5.79
C PRO A 103 -15.39 0.61 -4.79
N LYS A 104 -16.59 1.16 -4.94
CA LYS A 104 -17.72 0.77 -4.10
C LYS A 104 -18.08 -0.70 -4.31
N ALA A 105 -18.23 -1.13 -5.56
CA ALA A 105 -18.56 -2.53 -5.88
C ALA A 105 -17.49 -3.51 -5.38
N MET A 106 -16.21 -3.12 -5.44
CA MET A 106 -15.11 -3.91 -4.90
C MET A 106 -15.24 -4.08 -3.38
N LEU A 107 -15.52 -3.02 -2.64
CA LEU A 107 -15.69 -3.08 -1.19
C LEU A 107 -16.96 -3.84 -0.77
N ASP A 108 -18.06 -3.69 -1.51
CA ASP A 108 -19.29 -4.45 -1.28
C ASP A 108 -19.04 -5.95 -1.48
N TRP A 109 -18.24 -6.31 -2.49
CA TRP A 109 -17.85 -7.70 -2.72
C TRP A 109 -16.92 -8.21 -1.61
N ASP A 110 -15.92 -7.44 -1.20
CA ASP A 110 -14.99 -7.82 -0.12
C ASP A 110 -15.76 -8.05 1.19
N GLU A 111 -16.66 -7.15 1.57
CA GLU A 111 -17.49 -7.28 2.78
C GLU A 111 -18.36 -8.55 2.76
N ALA A 112 -18.94 -8.86 1.60
CA ALA A 112 -19.84 -10.00 1.45
C ALA A 112 -19.10 -11.35 1.32
N ASN A 113 -17.89 -11.38 0.80
CA ASN A 113 -17.24 -12.62 0.33
C ASN A 113 -15.90 -12.93 1.01
N LEU A 114 -15.26 -11.97 1.69
CA LEU A 114 -14.01 -12.29 2.39
C LEU A 114 -14.29 -13.25 3.55
N PRO A 115 -13.46 -14.30 3.69
CA PRO A 115 -13.64 -15.27 4.77
C PRO A 115 -13.48 -14.63 6.14
N HIS A 116 -14.40 -14.94 7.06
CA HIS A 116 -14.38 -14.50 8.46
C HIS A 116 -13.62 -15.47 9.39
N GLY A 117 -12.60 -16.14 8.88
CA GLY A 117 -11.77 -17.08 9.65
C GLY A 117 -10.39 -17.26 9.06
N ILE A 118 -9.44 -17.61 9.93
CA ILE A 118 -8.02 -17.76 9.56
C ILE A 118 -7.84 -18.81 8.47
N GLU A 119 -8.49 -19.96 8.62
CA GLU A 119 -8.40 -21.08 7.68
C GLU A 119 -8.95 -20.70 6.30
N GLY A 120 -10.06 -19.97 6.25
CA GLY A 120 -10.63 -19.46 5.00
C GLY A 120 -9.72 -18.45 4.32
N LEU A 121 -9.14 -17.53 5.09
CA LEU A 121 -8.17 -16.56 4.56
C LEU A 121 -6.91 -17.23 4.03
N GLN A 122 -6.40 -18.29 4.69
CA GLN A 122 -5.26 -19.06 4.19
C GLN A 122 -5.61 -19.89 2.95
N ALA A 123 -6.83 -20.43 2.87
CA ALA A 123 -7.28 -21.14 1.66
C ALA A 123 -7.35 -20.18 0.45
N LEU A 124 -7.79 -18.95 0.66
CA LEU A 124 -7.81 -17.91 -0.38
C LEU A 124 -6.41 -17.41 -0.72
N ASN A 125 -5.49 -17.40 0.25
CA ASN A 125 -4.11 -16.89 0.12
C ASN A 125 -3.12 -17.95 0.62
N PRO A 126 -2.81 -18.99 -0.18
CA PRO A 126 -2.05 -20.16 0.27
C PRO A 126 -0.63 -19.87 0.75
N LEU A 127 -0.05 -18.74 0.34
CA LEU A 127 1.30 -18.31 0.75
C LEU A 127 1.31 -17.60 2.11
N TRP A 128 0.14 -17.22 2.65
CA TRP A 128 0.08 -16.49 3.90
C TRP A 128 0.36 -17.38 5.11
N SER A 129 1.17 -16.89 6.01
CA SER A 129 1.28 -17.51 7.32
C SER A 129 -0.04 -17.38 8.11
N ARG A 130 -0.22 -18.24 9.13
CA ARG A 130 -1.37 -18.13 10.05
C ARG A 130 -1.41 -16.75 10.73
N ARG A 131 -0.25 -16.15 10.99
CA ARG A 131 -0.16 -14.80 11.58
C ARG A 131 -0.66 -13.72 10.61
N ASP A 132 -0.31 -13.81 9.34
CA ASP A 132 -0.77 -12.86 8.32
C ASP A 132 -2.29 -12.93 8.14
N ALA A 133 -2.85 -14.14 8.12
CA ALA A 133 -4.29 -14.36 8.09
C ALA A 133 -4.98 -13.82 9.35
N ALA A 134 -4.39 -14.01 10.54
CA ALA A 134 -4.91 -13.44 11.78
C ALA A 134 -4.90 -11.91 11.79
N TRP A 135 -3.81 -11.28 11.31
CA TRP A 135 -3.77 -9.81 11.16
C TRP A 135 -4.79 -9.29 10.15
N LYS A 136 -5.02 -10.03 9.06
CA LYS A 136 -6.06 -9.66 8.09
C LYS A 136 -7.45 -9.75 8.71
N LEU A 137 -7.74 -10.84 9.44
CA LEU A 137 -9.01 -11.02 10.13
C LEU A 137 -9.26 -9.87 11.12
N LEU A 138 -8.29 -9.58 11.99
CA LEU A 138 -8.38 -8.48 12.94
C LEU A 138 -8.61 -7.13 12.25
N SER A 139 -7.89 -6.86 11.16
CA SER A 139 -8.06 -5.60 10.43
C SER A 139 -9.46 -5.47 9.81
N MET A 140 -10.07 -6.57 9.36
CA MET A 140 -11.44 -6.56 8.84
C MET A 140 -12.48 -6.30 9.93
N GLU A 141 -12.22 -6.76 11.16
CA GLU A 141 -13.07 -6.49 12.33
C GLU A 141 -12.94 -5.04 12.81
N GLN A 142 -11.79 -4.41 12.58
CA GLN A 142 -11.49 -3.05 13.02
C GLN A 142 -11.80 -1.98 11.98
N VAL A 143 -12.02 -2.31 10.72
CA VAL A 143 -12.41 -1.35 9.68
C VAL A 143 -13.92 -1.28 9.56
N ALA A 144 -14.46 -0.07 9.57
CA ALA A 144 -15.84 0.14 9.13
C ALA A 144 -15.85 0.20 7.59
N PHE A 145 -16.51 -0.75 6.93
CA PHE A 145 -16.60 -0.76 5.47
C PHE A 145 -17.26 0.51 4.92
N ASP A 146 -18.17 1.14 5.68
CA ASP A 146 -18.74 2.44 5.31
C ASP A 146 -17.70 3.56 5.28
N ASP A 147 -16.70 3.53 6.16
CA ASP A 147 -15.57 4.47 6.12
C ASP A 147 -14.68 4.22 4.91
N ALA A 148 -14.39 2.96 4.61
CA ALA A 148 -13.65 2.59 3.41
C ALA A 148 -14.38 3.05 2.12
N ARG A 149 -15.71 2.90 2.07
CA ARG A 149 -16.55 3.43 0.98
C ARG A 149 -16.50 4.95 0.92
N ALA A 150 -16.55 5.63 2.08
CA ALA A 150 -16.46 7.09 2.15
C ALA A 150 -15.11 7.61 1.65
N ILE A 151 -14.00 6.94 1.99
CA ILE A 151 -12.68 7.24 1.45
C ILE A 151 -12.69 7.21 -0.08
N PHE A 152 -13.19 6.14 -0.68
CA PHE A 152 -13.19 6.01 -2.13
C PHE A 152 -14.19 6.95 -2.81
N SER A 153 -15.44 7.01 -2.33
CA SER A 153 -16.47 7.85 -2.92
C SER A 153 -16.19 9.34 -2.77
N GLY A 154 -15.50 9.75 -1.72
CA GLY A 154 -15.11 11.13 -1.47
C GLY A 154 -13.94 11.60 -2.35
N ASN A 155 -13.09 10.67 -2.81
CA ASN A 155 -11.87 11.00 -3.55
C ASN A 155 -11.89 10.57 -5.02
N ALA A 156 -12.62 9.52 -5.38
CA ALA A 156 -12.71 9.09 -6.79
C ALA A 156 -13.55 10.08 -7.64
N PRO A 157 -13.23 10.26 -8.94
CA PRO A 157 -12.16 9.58 -9.66
C PRO A 157 -10.77 10.17 -9.36
N TRP A 158 -9.72 9.37 -9.51
CA TRP A 158 -8.35 9.87 -9.55
C TRP A 158 -7.52 9.08 -10.55
N ASP A 159 -6.47 9.72 -11.09
CA ASP A 159 -5.48 9.09 -11.95
C ASP A 159 -4.10 9.67 -11.66
N LEU A 160 -3.25 8.86 -11.04
CA LEU A 160 -1.84 9.19 -10.73
C LEU A 160 -0.87 8.57 -11.74
N ARG A 161 -1.36 7.86 -12.74
CA ARG A 161 -0.50 7.21 -13.75
C ARG A 161 0.33 8.22 -14.55
N PRO A 162 -0.22 9.40 -14.96
CA PRO A 162 0.58 10.42 -15.64
C PRO A 162 1.69 11.02 -14.78
N GLU A 163 1.60 10.87 -13.46
CA GLU A 163 2.53 11.44 -12.48
C GLU A 163 3.75 10.54 -12.20
N ALA A 164 3.77 9.32 -12.73
CA ALA A 164 4.82 8.33 -12.42
C ALA A 164 6.24 8.88 -12.67
N LYS A 165 6.45 9.55 -13.79
CA LYS A 165 7.73 10.19 -14.12
C LYS A 165 8.11 11.30 -13.13
N ALA A 166 7.15 12.12 -12.72
CA ALA A 166 7.36 13.18 -11.75
C ALA A 166 7.68 12.64 -10.35
N ILE A 167 7.06 11.52 -9.97
CA ILE A 167 7.36 10.82 -8.73
C ILE A 167 8.78 10.23 -8.78
N ALA A 168 9.12 9.50 -9.84
CA ALA A 168 10.44 8.86 -10.00
C ALA A 168 11.58 9.88 -10.07
N ALA A 169 11.33 11.10 -10.54
CA ALA A 169 12.32 12.17 -10.62
C ALA A 169 12.68 12.77 -9.24
N ARG A 170 11.89 12.54 -8.20
CA ARG A 170 12.12 13.11 -6.85
C ARG A 170 13.02 12.25 -5.97
N GLN A 171 12.93 10.94 -6.10
CA GLN A 171 13.71 9.94 -5.36
C GLN A 171 13.74 8.61 -6.12
N PRO A 172 14.69 7.72 -5.84
CA PRO A 172 14.64 6.34 -6.29
C PRO A 172 13.29 5.70 -5.91
N THR A 173 12.55 5.26 -6.92
CA THR A 173 11.22 4.68 -6.76
C THR A 173 11.16 3.31 -7.42
N LEU A 174 10.56 2.34 -6.74
CA LEU A 174 10.32 1.01 -7.26
C LEU A 174 8.82 0.69 -7.19
N TRP A 175 8.23 0.39 -8.33
CA TRP A 175 6.91 -0.26 -8.42
C TRP A 175 7.11 -1.77 -8.34
N LEU A 176 6.62 -2.37 -7.27
CA LEU A 176 6.67 -3.79 -7.01
C LEU A 176 5.28 -4.38 -7.25
N LEU A 177 5.12 -5.15 -8.31
CA LEU A 177 3.82 -5.60 -8.80
C LEU A 177 3.73 -7.13 -8.78
N PRO A 178 2.58 -7.72 -8.46
CA PRO A 178 2.34 -9.13 -8.74
C PRO A 178 2.16 -9.35 -10.24
N GLU A 179 2.43 -10.56 -10.73
CA GLU A 179 2.26 -10.92 -12.15
C GLU A 179 0.81 -10.70 -12.66
N ALA A 180 -0.18 -10.93 -11.80
CA ALA A 180 -1.59 -10.71 -12.08
C ALA A 180 -2.17 -9.60 -11.18
N SER A 181 -1.68 -8.37 -11.36
CA SER A 181 -2.19 -7.23 -10.61
C SER A 181 -3.66 -6.94 -10.95
N ARG A 182 -4.46 -6.68 -9.91
CA ARG A 182 -5.86 -6.21 -10.06
C ARG A 182 -5.93 -4.72 -10.38
N PHE A 183 -4.86 -3.96 -10.12
CA PHE A 183 -4.84 -2.50 -10.17
C PHE A 183 -3.90 -1.93 -11.22
N VAL A 184 -2.97 -2.74 -11.73
CA VAL A 184 -2.00 -2.33 -12.74
C VAL A 184 -2.00 -3.38 -13.85
N PRO A 185 -2.87 -3.27 -14.86
CA PRO A 185 -2.94 -4.22 -15.97
C PRO A 185 -1.65 -4.16 -16.83
N ASP A 186 -1.40 -5.22 -17.61
CA ASP A 186 -0.17 -5.38 -18.39
C ASP A 186 0.14 -4.19 -19.31
N GLU A 187 -0.88 -3.56 -19.88
CA GLU A 187 -0.73 -2.35 -20.69
C GLU A 187 -0.21 -1.16 -19.89
N ASP A 188 -0.66 -1.01 -18.64
CA ASP A 188 -0.17 0.00 -17.71
C ASP A 188 1.25 -0.32 -17.23
N VAL A 189 1.60 -1.61 -17.04
CA VAL A 189 2.98 -2.02 -16.72
C VAL A 189 3.93 -1.65 -17.85
N ALA A 190 3.56 -1.92 -19.11
CA ALA A 190 4.38 -1.59 -20.27
C ALA A 190 4.58 -0.06 -20.39
N ARG A 191 3.51 0.71 -20.21
CA ARG A 191 3.58 2.18 -20.22
C ARG A 191 4.45 2.69 -19.07
N LEU A 192 4.25 2.18 -17.86
CA LEU A 192 5.03 2.58 -16.69
C LEU A 192 6.53 2.35 -16.91
N ARG A 193 6.93 1.20 -17.43
CA ARG A 193 8.33 0.90 -17.79
C ARG A 193 8.91 1.88 -18.81
N ALA A 194 8.12 2.23 -19.82
CA ALA A 194 8.54 3.21 -20.82
C ALA A 194 8.76 4.61 -20.22
N GLU A 195 7.99 4.98 -19.20
CA GLU A 195 8.07 6.29 -18.55
C GLU A 195 9.19 6.41 -17.50
N VAL A 196 9.36 5.35 -16.67
CA VAL A 196 10.27 5.40 -15.51
C VAL A 196 11.50 4.50 -15.65
N GLY A 197 11.56 3.67 -16.69
CA GLY A 197 12.63 2.71 -16.96
C GLY A 197 12.37 1.32 -16.41
N GLU A 198 12.91 0.29 -17.08
CA GLU A 198 12.72 -1.13 -16.74
C GLU A 198 13.12 -1.45 -15.29
N ALA A 199 14.21 -0.87 -14.79
CA ALA A 199 14.75 -1.15 -13.46
C ALA A 199 13.86 -0.60 -12.32
N ALA A 200 12.94 0.31 -12.62
CA ALA A 200 12.01 0.88 -11.65
C ALA A 200 10.71 0.07 -11.50
N VAL A 201 10.51 -0.99 -12.29
CA VAL A 201 9.29 -1.81 -12.27
C VAL A 201 9.65 -3.28 -12.14
N LEU A 202 9.42 -3.85 -10.97
CA LEU A 202 9.68 -5.26 -10.69
C LEU A 202 8.36 -6.03 -10.59
N VAL A 203 8.15 -6.96 -11.51
CA VAL A 203 7.03 -7.90 -11.47
C VAL A 203 7.47 -9.18 -10.77
N VAL A 204 6.71 -9.62 -9.78
CA VAL A 204 6.99 -10.82 -8.99
C VAL A 204 6.00 -11.92 -9.40
N PRO A 205 6.50 -13.03 -10.00
CA PRO A 205 5.62 -14.11 -10.41
C PRO A 205 5.14 -14.95 -9.22
N GLY A 206 3.95 -15.53 -9.36
CA GLY A 206 3.40 -16.51 -8.44
C GLY A 206 2.96 -15.93 -7.09
N VAL A 207 2.80 -14.61 -6.97
CA VAL A 207 2.32 -13.93 -5.76
C VAL A 207 1.02 -13.19 -6.04
N GLY A 208 0.26 -12.90 -4.99
CA GLY A 208 -0.94 -12.09 -5.05
C GLY A 208 -0.69 -10.62 -4.72
N HIS A 209 -1.78 -9.90 -4.45
CA HIS A 209 -1.79 -8.46 -4.15
C HIS A 209 -0.94 -8.04 -2.94
N SER A 210 -0.75 -8.92 -1.96
CA SER A 210 0.02 -8.63 -0.73
C SER A 210 1.38 -9.33 -0.76
N ILE A 211 2.29 -8.85 -1.61
CA ILE A 211 3.64 -9.41 -1.82
C ILE A 211 4.42 -9.49 -0.50
N HIS A 212 4.25 -8.47 0.37
CA HIS A 212 4.86 -8.41 1.70
C HIS A 212 4.46 -9.57 2.61
N ARG A 213 3.31 -10.22 2.37
CA ARG A 213 2.85 -11.42 3.09
C ARG A 213 3.24 -12.70 2.37
N ASP A 214 3.07 -12.72 1.05
CA ASP A 214 3.32 -13.89 0.22
C ASP A 214 4.78 -14.33 0.24
N VAL A 215 5.70 -13.37 0.14
CA VAL A 215 7.15 -13.61 0.05
C VAL A 215 7.93 -12.62 0.92
N THR A 216 7.60 -12.57 2.21
CA THR A 216 8.07 -11.57 3.18
C THR A 216 9.59 -11.36 3.15
N ALA A 217 10.39 -12.42 3.15
CA ALA A 217 11.85 -12.30 3.15
C ALA A 217 12.35 -11.60 1.88
N ARG A 218 11.84 -11.99 0.72
CA ARG A 218 12.18 -11.37 -0.58
C ARG A 218 11.72 -9.91 -0.65
N PHE A 219 10.52 -9.63 -0.14
CA PHE A 219 10.01 -8.26 -0.03
C PHE A 219 10.95 -7.37 0.78
N VAL A 220 11.41 -7.83 1.94
CA VAL A 220 12.33 -7.08 2.80
C VAL A 220 13.69 -6.87 2.12
N GLU A 221 14.23 -7.86 1.43
CA GLU A 221 15.47 -7.72 0.66
C GLU A 221 15.36 -6.65 -0.42
N ILE A 222 14.25 -6.66 -1.18
CA ILE A 222 13.96 -5.65 -2.20
C ILE A 222 13.88 -4.25 -1.57
N ALA A 223 13.11 -4.12 -0.49
CA ALA A 223 12.91 -2.85 0.21
C ALA A 223 14.23 -2.27 0.75
N LEU A 224 15.03 -3.09 1.39
CA LEU A 224 16.32 -2.64 1.95
C LEU A 224 17.35 -2.36 0.85
N THR A 225 17.41 -3.16 -0.21
CA THR A 225 18.28 -2.88 -1.36
C THR A 225 17.95 -1.53 -2.01
N LEU A 226 16.65 -1.19 -2.12
CA LEU A 226 16.23 0.10 -2.64
C LEU A 226 16.69 1.25 -1.72
N ALA A 227 16.50 1.09 -0.41
CA ALA A 227 16.89 2.11 0.56
C ALA A 227 18.41 2.32 0.63
N GLU A 228 19.20 1.23 0.61
CA GLU A 228 20.67 1.28 0.60
C GLU A 228 21.22 2.00 -0.64
N LYS A 229 20.65 1.72 -1.83
CA LYS A 229 21.02 2.42 -3.07
C LYS A 229 20.71 3.92 -3.03
N ALA A 230 19.71 4.34 -2.27
CA ALA A 230 19.34 5.73 -2.12
C ALA A 230 20.20 6.49 -1.10
N ALA A 231 20.90 5.77 -0.22
CA ALA A 231 21.77 6.32 0.82
C ALA A 231 23.24 6.55 0.37
N GLY A 232 23.65 5.88 -0.71
CA GLY A 232 25.03 5.96 -1.28
C GLY A 232 25.11 6.84 -2.47
#